data_2420f05e5361b3fe56a79a5a73813ccb
#
_entry.id   2420f05e5361b3fe56a79a5a73813ccb
#
_cell.length_a   1.000
_cell.length_b   1.000
_cell.length_c   1.000
_cell.angle_alpha   90.00
_cell.angle_beta   90.00
_cell.angle_gamma   90.00
#
_symmetry.space_group_name_H-M   'P 1'
#
loop_
_entity.id
_entity.type
_entity.pdbx_description
1 polymer ?
#
loop_
_entity_poly.entity_id
_entity_poly.type
_entity_poly.pdbx_seq_one_letter_code
_entity_poly.pdbx_strand_id
1 'polypeptide(L)'
;DNQRPITCLNTMYKWYTSCLLVPTDKHLDDYDLMEGAQRGARAGCSGTMDNLLIDRMVTLDCHRKKRNLSMGWVDVKKAYDSIDHGWLEEMMIIHRFPTWLCRTTKYLSRSWSTRIVVTTRNGREASEIIKFRKGLPQGDALCPRLFTVCLNPIAWKISASEGYRLSKPIGTTITDLLYIDDLKIFAASESKLSSVMNSVRAAMEDVGLIWNPKKCAVAHFKRGVRVPESTGLLMSDGNVKIPTLEDGQQYKFLGVLETLRQEEKIVLRCAAREYLRRLSVIWSSPLSDYHRVIASNQFALPAMSYFMWTQHWPITELRQVDRDARKIVTEGGGKHPCGTTSLLYLPRDKGGRGLRSVETEYKETKVKAAVKLYQNRDPAMKMVREFEEQAESKGYQSMTKEAGKYAEEYGLQLQLKHPDPVCVTEEGEVVPGDKLKTRLRKLRESRMEGVVEEQKWQGKLITARKEDGDLNTEQCFWWL
;
A
#
# COMPACT_ATOMS: atom_id res chain seq x y z
N ASP A 1 2.82 -3.06 -25.73
CA ASP A 1 3.61 -4.18 -25.21
C ASP A 1 4.21 -3.87 -23.88
N ASN A 2 3.35 -3.98 -22.85
CA ASN A 2 3.65 -3.62 -21.45
C ASN A 2 3.84 -4.89 -20.60
N GLN A 3 4.38 -5.96 -21.17
CA GLN A 3 4.65 -7.18 -20.46
C GLN A 3 5.93 -7.05 -19.63
N ARG A 4 5.85 -7.39 -18.35
CA ARG A 4 7.01 -7.50 -17.47
C ARG A 4 7.48 -8.96 -17.45
N PRO A 5 8.74 -9.26 -17.77
CA PRO A 5 9.25 -10.62 -17.68
C PRO A 5 9.37 -11.02 -16.20
N ILE A 6 8.57 -11.97 -15.78
CA ILE A 6 8.71 -12.57 -14.45
C ILE A 6 9.59 -13.80 -14.57
N THR A 7 10.69 -13.82 -13.83
CA THR A 7 11.63 -14.94 -13.84
C THR A 7 11.22 -15.99 -12.83
N CYS A 8 10.89 -17.19 -13.30
CA CYS A 8 10.63 -18.34 -12.44
C CYS A 8 11.98 -18.95 -11.99
N LEU A 9 12.47 -18.53 -10.84
CA LEU A 9 13.73 -18.97 -10.28
C LEU A 9 13.57 -20.30 -9.52
N ASN A 10 14.65 -21.08 -9.48
CA ASN A 10 14.73 -22.31 -8.69
C ASN A 10 14.54 -22.01 -7.19
N THR A 11 13.83 -22.89 -6.47
CA THR A 11 13.51 -22.71 -5.05
C THR A 11 14.77 -22.61 -4.18
N MET A 12 15.80 -23.44 -4.46
CA MET A 12 17.07 -23.38 -3.73
C MET A 12 17.81 -22.06 -3.96
N TYR A 13 17.75 -21.53 -5.18
CA TYR A 13 18.32 -20.22 -5.48
C TYR A 13 17.59 -19.12 -4.70
N LYS A 14 16.25 -19.11 -4.70
CA LYS A 14 15.45 -18.14 -3.91
C LYS A 14 15.73 -18.23 -2.42
N TRP A 15 15.88 -19.43 -1.91
CA TRP A 15 16.24 -19.63 -0.50
C TRP A 15 17.63 -19.05 -0.21
N TYR A 16 18.62 -19.33 -1.07
CA TYR A 16 19.97 -18.81 -0.94
C TYR A 16 20.00 -17.28 -0.96
N THR A 17 19.33 -16.64 -1.93
CA THR A 17 19.26 -15.17 -2.04
C THR A 17 18.47 -14.54 -0.88
N SER A 18 17.49 -15.25 -0.32
CA SER A 18 16.83 -14.83 0.92
C SER A 18 17.77 -14.85 2.12
N CYS A 19 18.68 -15.82 2.19
CA CYS A 19 19.73 -15.83 3.22
C CYS A 19 20.73 -14.67 3.05
N LEU A 20 21.05 -14.29 1.80
CA LEU A 20 21.91 -13.14 1.53
C LEU A 20 21.25 -11.80 1.84
N LEU A 21 19.93 -11.73 1.76
CA LEU A 21 19.19 -10.50 2.09
C LEU A 21 19.41 -10.09 3.55
N VAL A 22 19.48 -11.05 4.47
CA VAL A 22 19.65 -10.77 5.91
C VAL A 22 20.92 -9.96 6.22
N PRO A 23 22.14 -10.40 5.84
CA PRO A 23 23.35 -9.60 6.05
C PRO A 23 23.38 -8.32 5.20
N THR A 24 22.71 -8.30 4.04
CA THR A 24 22.58 -7.09 3.22
C THR A 24 21.79 -6.03 3.96
N ASP A 25 20.60 -6.36 4.47
CA ASP A 25 19.76 -5.44 5.24
C ASP A 25 20.45 -4.99 6.51
N LYS A 26 21.03 -5.95 7.26
CA LYS A 26 21.78 -5.63 8.48
C LYS A 26 22.89 -4.61 8.21
N HIS A 27 23.68 -4.79 7.15
CA HIS A 27 24.75 -3.85 6.80
C HIS A 27 24.22 -2.46 6.48
N LEU A 28 23.16 -2.37 5.67
CA LEU A 28 22.54 -1.09 5.30
C LEU A 28 21.96 -0.36 6.49
N ASP A 29 21.34 -1.09 7.42
CA ASP A 29 20.72 -0.52 8.62
C ASP A 29 21.77 -0.14 9.70
N ASP A 30 22.78 -1.00 9.95
CA ASP A 30 23.83 -0.73 10.95
C ASP A 30 24.65 0.55 10.63
N TYR A 31 24.79 0.87 9.35
CA TYR A 31 25.56 2.03 8.88
C TYR A 31 24.70 3.17 8.33
N ASP A 32 23.36 3.08 8.43
CA ASP A 32 22.39 4.07 7.94
C ASP A 32 22.68 4.55 6.50
N LEU A 33 22.92 3.60 5.59
CA LEU A 33 23.40 3.88 4.24
C LEU A 33 22.30 4.23 3.25
N MET A 34 21.05 3.91 3.55
CA MET A 34 19.92 4.14 2.63
C MET A 34 19.25 5.47 2.88
N GLU A 35 19.01 6.21 1.80
CA GLU A 35 18.24 7.46 1.86
C GLU A 35 16.84 7.22 2.42
N GLY A 36 16.42 8.08 3.36
CA GLY A 36 15.15 7.94 4.08
C GLY A 36 13.89 8.05 3.22
N ALA A 37 13.99 8.68 2.04
CA ALA A 37 12.89 8.78 1.09
C ALA A 37 12.56 7.43 0.42
N GLN A 38 13.55 6.52 0.27
CA GLN A 38 13.33 5.17 -0.29
C GLN A 38 12.69 4.24 0.75
N ARG A 39 11.39 3.97 0.59
CA ARG A 39 10.63 3.07 1.47
C ARG A 39 10.28 1.73 0.82
N GLY A 40 10.66 1.54 -0.44
CA GLY A 40 10.54 0.26 -1.11
C GLY A 40 11.58 -0.74 -0.63
N ALA A 41 11.19 -2.00 -0.45
CA ALA A 41 12.05 -3.10 -0.02
C ALA A 41 12.86 -2.83 1.28
N ARG A 42 12.39 -1.96 2.17
CA ARG A 42 13.03 -1.57 3.44
C ARG A 42 12.32 -2.21 4.63
N ALA A 43 13.08 -2.88 5.50
CA ALA A 43 12.54 -3.42 6.75
C ALA A 43 12.07 -2.28 7.69
N GLY A 44 11.05 -2.54 8.49
CA GLY A 44 10.52 -1.55 9.45
C GLY A 44 9.65 -0.44 8.86
N CYS A 45 9.60 -0.28 7.53
CA CYS A 45 8.72 0.65 6.84
C CYS A 45 7.43 -0.04 6.36
N SER A 46 6.33 0.72 6.31
CA SER A 46 5.08 0.27 5.69
C SER A 46 5.05 0.54 4.17
N GLY A 47 6.14 1.00 3.62
CA GLY A 47 6.35 1.18 2.19
C GLY A 47 5.37 2.17 1.56
N THR A 48 4.45 1.66 0.72
CA THR A 48 3.48 2.50 0.01
C THR A 48 2.59 3.30 0.95
N MET A 49 2.23 2.74 2.11
CA MET A 49 1.36 3.42 3.08
C MET A 49 2.04 4.64 3.68
N ASP A 50 3.32 4.51 4.06
CA ASP A 50 4.09 5.62 4.61
C ASP A 50 4.24 6.75 3.58
N ASN A 51 4.56 6.43 2.33
CA ASN A 51 4.64 7.40 1.25
C ASN A 51 3.29 8.10 1.00
N LEU A 52 2.19 7.37 0.97
CA LEU A 52 0.86 7.96 0.79
C LEU A 52 0.44 8.86 1.96
N LEU A 53 0.86 8.56 3.19
CA LEU A 53 0.61 9.43 4.34
C LEU A 53 1.43 10.72 4.27
N ILE A 54 2.71 10.65 3.86
CA ILE A 54 3.55 11.83 3.66
C ILE A 54 3.00 12.69 2.52
N ASP A 55 2.63 12.07 1.39
CA ASP A 55 1.99 12.75 0.27
C ASP A 55 0.73 13.50 0.71
N ARG A 56 -0.14 12.82 1.45
CA ARG A 56 -1.34 13.42 2.03
C ARG A 56 -1.00 14.62 2.92
N MET A 57 0.00 14.51 3.79
CA MET A 57 0.46 15.60 4.66
C MET A 57 0.90 16.81 3.85
N VAL A 58 1.78 16.63 2.85
CA VAL A 58 2.32 17.69 1.99
C VAL A 58 1.18 18.40 1.24
N THR A 59 0.31 17.64 0.62
CA THR A 59 -0.77 18.17 -0.23
C THR A 59 -1.87 18.85 0.60
N LEU A 60 -2.20 18.35 1.79
CA LEU A 60 -3.12 19.01 2.72
C LEU A 60 -2.51 20.27 3.35
N ASP A 61 -1.21 20.28 3.68
CA ASP A 61 -0.52 21.49 4.16
C ASP A 61 -0.57 22.59 3.10
N CYS A 62 -0.22 22.29 1.86
CA CYS A 62 -0.32 23.22 0.74
C CYS A 62 -1.72 23.82 0.61
N HIS A 63 -2.74 22.97 0.60
CA HIS A 63 -4.13 23.40 0.44
C HIS A 63 -4.65 24.22 1.63
N ARG A 64 -4.48 23.72 2.87
CA ARG A 64 -4.98 24.37 4.10
C ARG A 64 -4.29 25.71 4.37
N LYS A 65 -2.99 25.80 4.04
CA LYS A 65 -2.16 26.99 4.28
C LYS A 65 -2.03 27.89 3.06
N LYS A 66 -2.73 27.58 1.97
CA LYS A 66 -2.71 28.36 0.72
C LYS A 66 -1.28 28.63 0.24
N ARG A 67 -0.44 27.58 0.18
CA ARG A 67 0.95 27.68 -0.22
C ARG A 67 1.14 27.32 -1.69
N ASN A 68 2.37 27.54 -2.19
CA ASN A 68 2.79 27.10 -3.52
C ASN A 68 3.41 25.71 -3.42
N LEU A 69 3.08 24.86 -4.37
CA LEU A 69 3.63 23.51 -4.49
C LEU A 69 3.71 23.15 -5.97
N SER A 70 4.85 22.63 -6.38
CA SER A 70 5.03 22.00 -7.68
C SER A 70 5.40 20.54 -7.47
N MET A 71 4.76 19.65 -8.21
CA MET A 71 4.94 18.20 -8.09
C MET A 71 5.29 17.60 -9.44
N GLY A 72 6.20 16.64 -9.45
CA GLY A 72 6.55 15.84 -10.62
C GLY A 72 6.48 14.35 -10.30
N TRP A 73 5.84 13.58 -11.17
CA TRP A 73 5.82 12.13 -11.13
C TRP A 73 6.71 11.58 -12.23
N VAL A 74 7.58 10.66 -11.89
CA VAL A 74 8.57 10.07 -12.78
C VAL A 74 8.34 8.58 -12.91
N ASP A 75 8.18 8.10 -14.14
CA ASP A 75 8.10 6.68 -14.50
C ASP A 75 9.35 6.28 -15.30
N VAL A 76 10.00 5.19 -14.92
CA VAL A 76 11.21 4.67 -15.57
C VAL A 76 10.85 3.47 -16.44
N LYS A 77 11.35 3.46 -17.68
CA LYS A 77 11.13 2.33 -18.59
C LYS A 77 11.90 1.10 -18.12
N LYS A 78 11.17 -0.02 -17.87
CA LYS A 78 11.78 -1.32 -17.56
C LYS A 78 12.93 -1.22 -16.55
N ALA A 79 12.71 -0.51 -15.45
CA ALA A 79 13.75 -0.13 -14.50
C ALA A 79 14.64 -1.30 -14.06
N TYR A 80 14.03 -2.44 -13.64
CA TYR A 80 14.78 -3.65 -13.26
C TYR A 80 15.62 -4.22 -14.38
N ASP A 81 15.13 -4.21 -15.61
CA ASP A 81 15.82 -4.78 -16.78
C ASP A 81 16.97 -3.88 -17.29
N SER A 82 17.05 -2.64 -16.76
CA SER A 82 17.97 -1.61 -17.24
C SER A 82 19.24 -1.48 -16.39
N ILE A 83 19.27 -2.00 -15.18
CA ILE A 83 20.45 -1.88 -14.29
C ILE A 83 21.65 -2.55 -14.90
N ASP A 84 22.72 -1.77 -15.09
CA ASP A 84 24.02 -2.29 -15.50
C ASP A 84 24.69 -3.08 -14.35
N HIS A 85 25.31 -4.24 -14.66
CA HIS A 85 25.94 -5.05 -13.63
C HIS A 85 27.25 -4.44 -13.11
N GLY A 86 27.95 -3.64 -13.94
CA GLY A 86 29.12 -2.87 -13.49
C GLY A 86 28.71 -1.80 -12.50
N TRP A 87 27.60 -1.07 -12.78
CA TRP A 87 27.04 -0.12 -11.85
C TRP A 87 26.65 -0.77 -10.51
N LEU A 88 26.04 -1.96 -10.55
CA LEU A 88 25.72 -2.70 -9.33
C LEU A 88 27.00 -3.04 -8.54
N GLU A 89 28.07 -3.51 -9.22
CA GLU A 89 29.36 -3.80 -8.57
C GLU A 89 29.93 -2.54 -7.90
N GLU A 90 29.93 -1.38 -8.57
CA GLU A 90 30.38 -0.10 -8.01
C GLU A 90 29.52 0.33 -6.80
N MET A 91 28.21 0.19 -6.88
CA MET A 91 27.33 0.53 -5.77
C MET A 91 27.57 -0.33 -4.54
N MET A 92 27.88 -1.61 -4.69
CA MET A 92 28.27 -2.47 -3.59
C MET A 92 29.58 -1.99 -2.90
N ILE A 93 30.50 -1.44 -3.70
CA ILE A 93 31.78 -0.88 -3.18
C ILE A 93 31.53 0.45 -2.47
N ILE A 94 30.78 1.37 -3.09
CA ILE A 94 30.45 2.70 -2.52
C ILE A 94 29.72 2.57 -1.19
N HIS A 95 28.78 1.62 -1.08
CA HIS A 95 28.07 1.32 0.16
C HIS A 95 28.90 0.46 1.13
N ARG A 96 30.19 0.23 0.84
CA ARG A 96 31.16 -0.49 1.69
C ARG A 96 30.70 -1.87 2.14
N PHE A 97 29.98 -2.58 1.26
CA PHE A 97 29.58 -3.95 1.58
C PHE A 97 30.79 -4.87 1.83
N PRO A 98 30.67 -5.87 2.71
CA PRO A 98 31.72 -6.84 2.95
C PRO A 98 32.20 -7.50 1.64
N THR A 99 33.51 -7.68 1.48
CA THR A 99 34.12 -8.19 0.24
C THR A 99 33.54 -9.54 -0.21
N TRP A 100 33.18 -10.41 0.74
CA TRP A 100 32.58 -11.70 0.42
C TRP A 100 31.21 -11.52 -0.23
N LEU A 101 30.40 -10.54 0.24
CA LEU A 101 29.06 -10.27 -0.31
C LEU A 101 29.17 -9.65 -1.70
N CYS A 102 30.12 -8.71 -1.91
CA CYS A 102 30.43 -8.15 -3.23
C CYS A 102 30.83 -9.26 -4.23
N ARG A 103 31.74 -10.17 -3.83
CA ARG A 103 32.16 -11.30 -4.66
C ARG A 103 30.99 -12.24 -4.98
N THR A 104 30.17 -12.55 -4.01
CA THR A 104 28.99 -13.40 -4.19
C THR A 104 27.99 -12.76 -5.16
N THR A 105 27.64 -11.49 -4.98
CA THR A 105 26.72 -10.77 -5.87
C THR A 105 27.27 -10.70 -7.30
N LYS A 106 28.56 -10.43 -7.44
CA LYS A 106 29.26 -10.46 -8.74
C LYS A 106 29.22 -11.82 -9.42
N TYR A 107 29.43 -12.90 -8.70
CA TYR A 107 29.32 -14.27 -9.22
C TYR A 107 27.88 -14.57 -9.66
N LEU A 108 26.90 -14.23 -8.85
CA LEU A 108 25.49 -14.44 -9.17
C LEU A 108 25.08 -13.67 -10.43
N SER A 109 25.41 -12.37 -10.54
CA SER A 109 25.05 -11.54 -11.70
C SER A 109 25.61 -12.09 -13.00
N ARG A 110 26.84 -12.59 -12.99
CA ARG A 110 27.48 -13.23 -14.15
C ARG A 110 26.90 -14.59 -14.52
N SER A 111 26.25 -15.26 -13.55
CA SER A 111 25.64 -16.57 -13.73
C SER A 111 24.19 -16.52 -14.19
N TRP A 112 23.54 -15.34 -14.10
CA TRP A 112 22.13 -15.21 -14.43
C TRP A 112 21.86 -15.55 -15.89
N SER A 113 20.95 -16.48 -16.07
CA SER A 113 20.47 -16.90 -17.37
C SER A 113 19.02 -17.36 -17.30
N THR A 114 18.32 -17.36 -18.42
CA THR A 114 16.94 -17.78 -18.52
C THR A 114 16.69 -18.54 -19.81
N ARG A 115 15.52 -19.20 -19.90
CA ARG A 115 14.94 -19.72 -21.14
C ARG A 115 13.50 -19.26 -21.20
N ILE A 116 13.04 -18.89 -22.37
CA ILE A 116 11.63 -18.62 -22.62
C ILE A 116 10.96 -19.97 -22.93
N VAL A 117 9.96 -20.32 -22.12
CA VAL A 117 9.20 -21.56 -22.33
C VAL A 117 7.78 -21.18 -22.75
N VAL A 118 7.35 -21.70 -23.87
CA VAL A 118 5.99 -21.51 -24.42
C VAL A 118 5.28 -22.87 -24.42
N THR A 119 4.10 -22.90 -23.87
CA THR A 119 3.24 -24.10 -23.96
C THR A 119 2.37 -23.94 -25.20
N THR A 120 2.62 -24.79 -26.20
CA THR A 120 1.83 -24.88 -27.44
C THR A 120 0.87 -26.08 -27.38
N ARG A 121 0.02 -26.22 -28.38
CA ARG A 121 -0.85 -27.43 -28.51
C ARG A 121 -0.03 -28.72 -28.67
N ASN A 122 1.20 -28.62 -29.16
CA ASN A 122 2.10 -29.75 -29.44
C ASN A 122 3.06 -30.05 -28.27
N GLY A 123 2.99 -29.31 -27.17
CA GLY A 123 3.86 -29.51 -26.01
C GLY A 123 4.56 -28.22 -25.56
N ARG A 124 5.61 -28.41 -24.76
CA ARG A 124 6.44 -27.31 -24.27
C ARG A 124 7.66 -27.14 -25.16
N GLU A 125 7.81 -25.94 -25.69
CA GLU A 125 8.98 -25.52 -26.45
C GLU A 125 9.80 -24.53 -25.61
N ALA A 126 11.11 -24.68 -25.60
CA ALA A 126 12.02 -23.79 -24.86
C ALA A 126 13.05 -23.16 -25.79
N SER A 127 13.34 -21.88 -25.58
CA SER A 127 14.42 -21.21 -26.28
C SER A 127 15.81 -21.75 -25.87
N GLU A 128 16.85 -21.35 -26.57
CA GLU A 128 18.22 -21.46 -26.08
C GLU A 128 18.43 -20.67 -24.79
N ILE A 129 19.57 -20.91 -24.12
CA ILE A 129 19.92 -20.19 -22.91
C ILE A 129 20.23 -18.73 -23.24
N ILE A 130 19.48 -17.83 -22.62
CA ILE A 130 19.67 -16.38 -22.73
C ILE A 130 20.39 -15.90 -21.47
N LYS A 131 21.62 -15.40 -21.61
CA LYS A 131 22.38 -14.79 -20.50
C LYS A 131 21.92 -13.37 -20.24
N PHE A 132 21.75 -13.01 -18.97
CA PHE A 132 21.55 -11.62 -18.59
C PHE A 132 22.85 -10.84 -18.78
N ARG A 133 22.84 -9.84 -19.64
CA ARG A 133 23.95 -8.90 -19.82
C ARG A 133 23.78 -7.63 -18.96
N LYS A 134 22.55 -7.33 -18.58
CA LYS A 134 22.11 -6.27 -17.68
C LYS A 134 20.77 -6.64 -17.07
N GLY A 135 20.31 -5.89 -16.08
CA GLY A 135 19.05 -6.08 -15.38
C GLY A 135 19.14 -7.07 -14.24
N LEU A 136 18.15 -7.03 -13.39
CA LEU A 136 18.00 -7.87 -12.20
C LEU A 136 16.83 -8.84 -12.39
N PRO A 137 16.96 -10.13 -12.03
CA PRO A 137 15.87 -11.09 -12.18
C PRO A 137 14.63 -10.70 -11.37
N GLN A 138 13.50 -10.45 -12.05
CA GLN A 138 12.23 -10.15 -11.39
C GLN A 138 11.63 -11.43 -10.80
N GLY A 139 11.59 -11.50 -9.48
CA GLY A 139 11.10 -12.68 -8.72
C GLY A 139 12.12 -13.25 -7.74
N ASP A 140 13.32 -12.66 -7.69
CA ASP A 140 14.32 -12.95 -6.67
C ASP A 140 14.09 -12.15 -5.39
N ALA A 141 14.46 -12.70 -4.24
CA ALA A 141 14.30 -12.05 -2.94
C ALA A 141 15.29 -10.90 -2.71
N LEU A 142 16.52 -11.03 -3.21
CA LEU A 142 17.60 -10.06 -3.02
C LEU A 142 17.50 -8.89 -4.02
N CYS A 143 17.03 -9.13 -5.24
CA CYS A 143 17.05 -8.15 -6.32
C CYS A 143 16.30 -6.82 -6.02
N PRO A 144 15.15 -6.78 -5.33
CA PRO A 144 14.53 -5.51 -4.94
C PRO A 144 15.45 -4.65 -4.08
N ARG A 145 16.20 -5.25 -3.17
CA ARG A 145 17.16 -4.52 -2.33
C ARG A 145 18.38 -4.05 -3.13
N LEU A 146 18.93 -4.88 -3.99
CA LEU A 146 20.02 -4.48 -4.88
C LEU A 146 19.59 -3.33 -5.81
N PHE A 147 18.37 -3.37 -6.30
CA PHE A 147 17.81 -2.28 -7.11
C PHE A 147 17.76 -0.95 -6.32
N THR A 148 17.26 -0.97 -5.07
CA THR A 148 17.22 0.24 -4.25
C THR A 148 18.62 0.77 -3.91
N VAL A 149 19.61 -0.10 -3.72
CA VAL A 149 21.02 0.28 -3.57
C VAL A 149 21.56 0.97 -4.83
N CYS A 150 21.23 0.46 -6.01
CA CYS A 150 21.62 1.10 -7.29
C CYS A 150 20.99 2.49 -7.49
N LEU A 151 19.80 2.75 -6.94
CA LEU A 151 19.11 4.05 -7.02
C LEU A 151 19.51 5.02 -5.90
N ASN A 152 20.17 4.56 -4.86
CA ASN A 152 20.44 5.36 -3.67
C ASN A 152 21.22 6.66 -3.95
N PRO A 153 22.25 6.71 -4.83
CA PRO A 153 22.91 7.98 -5.19
C PRO A 153 21.99 9.01 -5.84
N ILE A 154 20.97 8.55 -6.57
CA ILE A 154 19.95 9.42 -7.15
C ILE A 154 19.08 10.00 -6.04
N ALA A 155 18.71 9.19 -5.06
CA ALA A 155 17.97 9.65 -3.88
C ALA A 155 18.78 10.67 -3.06
N TRP A 156 20.08 10.45 -2.84
CA TRP A 156 20.97 11.44 -2.22
C TRP A 156 21.01 12.78 -2.97
N LYS A 157 21.02 12.71 -4.29
CA LYS A 157 21.03 13.93 -5.14
C LYS A 157 19.70 14.70 -5.02
N ILE A 158 18.59 14.01 -4.88
CA ILE A 158 17.26 14.63 -4.70
C ILE A 158 17.15 15.23 -3.30
N SER A 159 17.57 14.53 -2.26
CA SER A 159 17.48 15.00 -0.88
C SER A 159 18.34 16.25 -0.62
N ALA A 160 19.41 16.45 -1.38
CA ALA A 160 20.22 17.65 -1.37
C ALA A 160 19.57 18.86 -2.09
N SER A 161 18.40 18.68 -2.73
CA SER A 161 17.72 19.73 -3.47
C SER A 161 16.74 20.54 -2.62
N GLU A 162 16.24 21.66 -3.18
CA GLU A 162 15.22 22.47 -2.54
C GLU A 162 13.81 21.88 -2.76
N GLY A 163 13.27 21.21 -1.73
CA GLY A 163 11.95 20.63 -1.74
C GLY A 163 10.82 21.58 -1.32
N TYR A 164 9.70 20.98 -0.92
CA TYR A 164 8.58 21.68 -0.29
C TYR A 164 8.78 21.74 1.22
N ARG A 165 8.82 22.95 1.78
CA ARG A 165 8.93 23.14 3.21
C ARG A 165 7.57 23.16 3.88
N LEU A 166 7.30 22.25 4.78
CA LEU A 166 6.06 22.20 5.57
C LEU A 166 5.88 23.47 6.42
N SER A 167 4.65 23.80 6.72
CA SER A 167 4.30 24.94 7.58
C SER A 167 4.77 24.73 9.01
N LYS A 168 5.05 25.85 9.72
CA LYS A 168 5.35 25.79 11.17
C LYS A 168 4.14 25.22 11.94
N PRO A 169 4.34 24.47 13.04
CA PRO A 169 5.61 24.24 13.73
C PRO A 169 6.51 23.15 13.11
N ILE A 170 6.03 22.29 12.20
CA ILE A 170 6.83 21.18 11.64
C ILE A 170 8.06 21.73 10.92
N GLY A 171 7.87 22.62 9.93
CA GLY A 171 8.92 23.39 9.29
C GLY A 171 9.97 22.58 8.50
N THR A 172 9.84 21.27 8.41
CA THR A 172 10.76 20.38 7.70
C THR A 172 10.53 20.43 6.19
N THR A 173 11.57 20.19 5.41
CA THR A 173 11.50 20.13 3.94
C THR A 173 11.30 18.68 3.48
N ILE A 174 10.38 18.46 2.56
CA ILE A 174 10.17 17.20 1.87
C ILE A 174 10.55 17.40 0.41
N THR A 175 11.48 16.59 -0.08
CA THR A 175 12.01 16.66 -1.45
C THR A 175 11.32 15.69 -2.39
N ASP A 176 11.09 14.47 -1.90
CA ASP A 176 10.58 13.39 -2.73
C ASP A 176 9.95 12.24 -1.91
N LEU A 177 9.30 11.36 -2.63
CA LEU A 177 8.85 10.06 -2.19
C LEU A 177 9.34 9.03 -3.19
N LEU A 178 10.02 8.00 -2.71
CA LEU A 178 10.56 6.94 -3.55
C LEU A 178 10.06 5.58 -3.06
N TYR A 179 9.53 4.79 -3.99
CA TYR A 179 9.11 3.42 -3.73
C TYR A 179 9.60 2.53 -4.86
N ILE A 180 10.75 1.91 -4.66
CA ILE A 180 11.48 1.16 -5.66
C ILE A 180 11.82 2.08 -6.84
N ASP A 181 11.07 2.06 -7.94
CA ASP A 181 11.23 2.89 -9.14
C ASP A 181 10.17 4.02 -9.25
N ASP A 182 9.08 3.93 -8.49
CA ASP A 182 8.06 4.97 -8.45
C ASP A 182 8.58 6.19 -7.68
N LEU A 183 8.78 7.32 -8.38
CA LEU A 183 9.32 8.56 -7.83
C LEU A 183 8.33 9.71 -7.96
N LYS A 184 8.10 10.42 -6.86
CA LYS A 184 7.38 11.70 -6.83
C LYS A 184 8.26 12.77 -6.20
N ILE A 185 8.42 13.90 -6.88
CA ILE A 185 9.29 15.01 -6.47
C ILE A 185 8.41 16.19 -6.04
N PHE A 186 8.78 16.88 -4.98
CA PHE A 186 8.14 18.09 -4.50
C PHE A 186 9.09 19.28 -4.57
N ALA A 187 8.57 20.44 -4.97
CA ALA A 187 9.31 21.69 -4.97
C ALA A 187 8.40 22.88 -4.63
N ALA A 188 8.97 23.98 -4.17
CA ALA A 188 8.22 25.17 -3.83
C ALA A 188 7.79 26.00 -5.07
N SER A 189 8.39 25.78 -6.23
CA SER A 189 8.06 26.48 -7.48
C SER A 189 8.34 25.61 -8.70
N GLU A 190 7.78 26.03 -9.84
CA GLU A 190 7.98 25.39 -11.14
C GLU A 190 9.46 25.37 -11.56
N SER A 191 10.17 26.49 -11.39
CA SER A 191 11.59 26.59 -11.74
C SER A 191 12.45 25.65 -10.91
N LYS A 192 12.18 25.53 -9.61
CA LYS A 192 12.88 24.59 -8.72
C LYS A 192 12.59 23.14 -9.11
N LEU A 193 11.32 22.81 -9.40
CA LEU A 193 10.96 21.49 -9.90
C LEU A 193 11.69 21.15 -11.19
N SER A 194 11.74 22.09 -12.15
CA SER A 194 12.47 21.93 -13.40
C SER A 194 13.94 21.61 -13.19
N SER A 195 14.60 22.37 -12.33
CA SER A 195 16.02 22.15 -12.00
C SER A 195 16.28 20.76 -11.42
N VAL A 196 15.46 20.35 -10.45
CA VAL A 196 15.60 19.02 -9.81
C VAL A 196 15.33 17.91 -10.82
N MET A 197 14.24 17.99 -11.58
CA MET A 197 13.88 16.97 -12.56
C MET A 197 14.94 16.80 -13.65
N ASN A 198 15.52 17.90 -14.15
CA ASN A 198 16.63 17.83 -15.11
C ASN A 198 17.86 17.14 -14.52
N SER A 199 18.22 17.50 -13.29
CA SER A 199 19.35 16.90 -12.58
C SER A 199 19.16 15.40 -12.30
N VAL A 200 17.94 15.00 -11.92
CA VAL A 200 17.58 13.60 -11.68
C VAL A 200 17.58 12.80 -12.99
N ARG A 201 17.03 13.37 -14.06
CA ARG A 201 17.03 12.73 -15.36
C ARG A 201 18.45 12.45 -15.85
N ALA A 202 19.33 13.45 -15.81
CA ALA A 202 20.73 13.27 -16.21
C ALA A 202 21.40 12.16 -15.38
N ALA A 203 21.24 12.18 -14.06
CA ALA A 203 21.82 11.16 -13.19
C ALA A 203 21.25 9.75 -13.46
N MET A 204 19.97 9.63 -13.81
CA MET A 204 19.38 8.33 -14.17
C MET A 204 19.89 7.84 -15.54
N GLU A 205 20.02 8.73 -16.52
CA GLU A 205 20.58 8.41 -17.85
C GLU A 205 22.03 7.94 -17.76
N ASP A 206 22.85 8.57 -16.90
CA ASP A 206 24.24 8.17 -16.63
C ASP A 206 24.35 6.73 -16.13
N VAL A 207 23.36 6.22 -15.42
CA VAL A 207 23.32 4.84 -14.91
C VAL A 207 22.45 3.90 -15.78
N GLY A 208 22.06 4.34 -16.96
CA GLY A 208 21.32 3.54 -17.95
C GLY A 208 19.80 3.47 -17.72
N LEU A 209 19.25 4.29 -16.81
CA LEU A 209 17.81 4.36 -16.55
C LEU A 209 17.15 5.44 -17.41
N ILE A 210 16.21 5.04 -18.26
CA ILE A 210 15.55 5.93 -19.21
C ILE A 210 14.12 6.23 -18.73
N TRP A 211 13.76 7.49 -18.68
CA TRP A 211 12.40 7.93 -18.37
C TRP A 211 11.39 7.52 -19.43
N ASN A 212 10.15 7.39 -19.00
CA ASN A 212 8.99 7.22 -19.87
C ASN A 212 8.15 8.52 -19.89
N PRO A 213 8.48 9.51 -20.76
CA PRO A 213 7.81 10.82 -20.71
C PRO A 213 6.29 10.77 -20.85
N LYS A 214 5.77 9.74 -21.53
CA LYS A 214 4.33 9.54 -21.70
C LYS A 214 3.60 9.16 -20.41
N LYS A 215 4.34 8.66 -19.43
CA LYS A 215 3.83 8.30 -18.10
C LYS A 215 4.32 9.24 -17.00
N CYS A 216 5.24 10.15 -17.30
CA CYS A 216 5.60 11.22 -16.40
C CYS A 216 4.55 12.33 -16.46
N ALA A 217 4.41 13.09 -15.37
CA ALA A 217 3.53 14.25 -15.33
C ALA A 217 4.07 15.29 -14.34
N VAL A 218 3.64 16.53 -14.51
CA VAL A 218 3.88 17.62 -13.56
C VAL A 218 2.57 18.31 -13.22
N ALA A 219 2.50 18.93 -12.04
CA ALA A 219 1.40 19.78 -11.64
C ALA A 219 1.90 20.92 -10.75
N HIS A 220 1.35 22.11 -10.95
CA HIS A 220 1.75 23.32 -10.25
C HIS A 220 0.54 23.95 -9.54
N PHE A 221 0.76 24.36 -8.30
CA PHE A 221 -0.27 24.98 -7.46
C PHE A 221 0.28 26.26 -6.86
N LYS A 222 -0.51 27.33 -7.00
CA LYS A 222 -0.26 28.63 -6.37
C LYS A 222 -1.36 28.88 -5.35
N ARG A 223 -0.96 29.22 -4.11
CA ARG A 223 -1.90 29.45 -3.00
C ARG A 223 -2.90 28.30 -2.78
N GLY A 224 -2.46 27.06 -2.99
CA GLY A 224 -3.31 25.87 -2.83
C GLY A 224 -4.31 25.63 -3.96
N VAL A 225 -4.25 26.43 -5.04
CA VAL A 225 -5.11 26.31 -6.23
C VAL A 225 -4.22 25.94 -7.42
N ARG A 226 -4.72 25.07 -8.28
CA ARG A 226 -4.03 24.66 -9.49
C ARG A 226 -3.80 25.83 -10.46
N VAL A 227 -2.66 25.83 -11.14
CA VAL A 227 -2.35 26.74 -12.22
C VAL A 227 -2.76 26.08 -13.54
N PRO A 228 -3.85 26.54 -14.20
CA PRO A 228 -4.40 25.85 -15.38
C PRO A 228 -3.55 26.01 -16.64
N GLU A 229 -2.77 27.09 -16.76
CA GLU A 229 -2.04 27.48 -17.98
C GLU A 229 -0.57 26.99 -17.99
N SER A 230 -0.21 26.01 -17.20
CA SER A 230 1.15 25.48 -17.20
C SER A 230 1.38 24.68 -18.50
N THR A 231 2.38 25.09 -19.28
CA THR A 231 2.71 24.50 -20.60
C THR A 231 3.40 23.13 -20.51
N GLY A 232 3.52 22.58 -19.31
CA GLY A 232 4.36 21.40 -19.04
C GLY A 232 5.85 21.74 -18.94
N LEU A 233 6.63 20.77 -18.52
CA LEU A 233 8.05 20.96 -18.28
C LEU A 233 8.84 20.56 -19.53
N LEU A 234 9.53 21.52 -20.15
CA LEU A 234 10.51 21.24 -21.20
C LEU A 234 11.83 20.88 -20.53
N MET A 235 12.37 19.72 -20.84
CA MET A 235 13.68 19.30 -20.33
C MET A 235 14.80 20.06 -21.02
N SER A 236 15.94 20.19 -20.36
CA SER A 236 17.07 21.04 -20.79
C SER A 236 17.66 20.64 -22.15
N ASP A 237 17.47 19.42 -22.62
CA ASP A 237 17.86 18.97 -23.96
C ASP A 237 16.91 19.47 -25.07
N GLY A 238 15.82 20.14 -24.73
CA GLY A 238 14.79 20.62 -25.65
C GLY A 238 13.95 19.56 -26.35
N ASN A 239 14.30 18.28 -26.20
CA ASN A 239 13.68 17.18 -26.94
C ASN A 239 12.55 16.49 -26.19
N VAL A 240 12.53 16.61 -24.88
CA VAL A 240 11.55 15.92 -24.02
C VAL A 240 10.68 16.92 -23.29
N LYS A 241 9.39 16.85 -23.52
CA LYS A 241 8.38 17.61 -22.79
C LYS A 241 7.59 16.68 -21.87
N ILE A 242 7.58 16.99 -20.58
CA ILE A 242 6.74 16.32 -19.59
C ILE A 242 5.39 17.04 -19.53
N PRO A 243 4.27 16.35 -19.76
CA PRO A 243 2.96 16.99 -19.78
C PRO A 243 2.55 17.46 -18.37
N THR A 244 1.85 18.59 -18.32
CA THR A 244 1.10 19.00 -17.14
C THR A 244 -0.21 18.20 -17.08
N LEU A 245 -0.62 17.79 -15.91
CA LEU A 245 -1.96 17.21 -15.74
C LEU A 245 -3.00 18.25 -16.16
N GLU A 246 -3.90 17.90 -17.05
CA GLU A 246 -5.02 18.75 -17.48
C GLU A 246 -6.14 18.76 -16.43
N ASP A 247 -7.09 19.71 -16.54
CA ASP A 247 -8.24 19.74 -15.65
C ASP A 247 -9.07 18.47 -15.77
N GLY A 248 -9.38 17.87 -14.61
CA GLY A 248 -10.06 16.58 -14.56
C GLY A 248 -9.16 15.36 -14.76
N GLN A 249 -7.93 15.53 -15.21
CA GLN A 249 -6.97 14.44 -15.27
C GLN A 249 -6.39 14.14 -13.88
N GLN A 250 -6.13 12.85 -13.65
CA GLN A 250 -5.58 12.34 -12.41
C GLN A 250 -4.33 11.51 -12.70
N TYR A 251 -3.33 11.65 -11.85
CA TYR A 251 -2.19 10.73 -11.86
C TYR A 251 -2.42 9.59 -10.88
N LYS A 252 -2.00 8.40 -11.24
CA LYS A 252 -2.08 7.23 -10.35
C LYS A 252 -0.73 7.02 -9.69
N PHE A 253 -0.57 7.50 -8.45
CA PHE A 253 0.63 7.28 -7.66
C PHE A 253 0.40 6.21 -6.60
N LEU A 254 1.24 5.18 -6.57
CA LEU A 254 1.14 4.04 -5.66
C LEU A 254 -0.30 3.49 -5.55
N GLY A 255 -0.98 3.40 -6.70
CA GLY A 255 -2.35 2.88 -6.78
C GLY A 255 -3.46 3.88 -6.48
N VAL A 256 -3.17 5.03 -5.87
CA VAL A 256 -4.13 6.08 -5.53
C VAL A 256 -4.21 7.12 -6.65
N LEU A 257 -5.43 7.56 -6.98
CA LEU A 257 -5.67 8.63 -7.94
C LEU A 257 -5.60 9.98 -7.23
N GLU A 258 -4.85 10.90 -7.82
CA GLU A 258 -4.61 12.21 -7.23
C GLU A 258 -4.51 13.33 -8.29
N THR A 259 -4.87 14.53 -7.88
CA THR A 259 -4.62 15.79 -8.57
C THR A 259 -3.68 16.64 -7.70
N LEU A 260 -4.19 17.65 -6.96
CA LEU A 260 -3.47 18.25 -5.83
C LEU A 260 -3.51 17.32 -4.61
N ARG A 261 -4.66 16.69 -4.39
CA ARG A 261 -4.91 15.80 -3.25
C ARG A 261 -5.30 14.43 -3.77
N GLN A 262 -5.23 13.46 -2.88
CA GLN A 262 -5.82 12.15 -3.15
C GLN A 262 -7.33 12.29 -3.34
N GLU A 263 -7.84 11.78 -4.46
CA GLU A 263 -9.25 11.91 -4.87
C GLU A 263 -10.12 10.83 -4.21
N GLU A 264 -10.34 10.98 -2.89
CA GLU A 264 -10.96 9.96 -2.02
C GLU A 264 -12.28 9.40 -2.56
N LYS A 265 -13.17 10.27 -3.10
CA LYS A 265 -14.46 9.83 -3.67
C LYS A 265 -14.29 9.02 -4.94
N ILE A 266 -13.34 9.38 -5.79
CA ILE A 266 -13.08 8.65 -7.04
C ILE A 266 -12.41 7.33 -6.73
N VAL A 267 -11.44 7.33 -5.80
CA VAL A 267 -10.77 6.12 -5.33
C VAL A 267 -11.80 5.15 -4.74
N LEU A 268 -12.74 5.63 -3.90
CA LEU A 268 -13.83 4.80 -3.36
C LEU A 268 -14.67 4.17 -4.48
N ARG A 269 -15.12 4.97 -5.45
CA ARG A 269 -15.94 4.46 -6.57
C ARG A 269 -15.21 3.41 -7.40
N CYS A 270 -13.93 3.64 -7.69
CA CYS A 270 -13.11 2.70 -8.44
C CYS A 270 -12.87 1.39 -7.66
N ALA A 271 -12.53 1.50 -6.38
CA ALA A 271 -12.32 0.37 -5.50
C ALA A 271 -13.61 -0.45 -5.30
N ALA A 272 -14.74 0.22 -5.05
CA ALA A 272 -16.05 -0.42 -4.90
C ALA A 272 -16.49 -1.13 -6.17
N ARG A 273 -16.31 -0.52 -7.35
CA ARG A 273 -16.60 -1.16 -8.64
C ARG A 273 -15.80 -2.43 -8.83
N GLU A 274 -14.51 -2.40 -8.56
CA GLU A 274 -13.65 -3.57 -8.70
C GLU A 274 -13.97 -4.65 -7.66
N TYR A 275 -14.28 -4.28 -6.43
CA TYR A 275 -14.76 -5.20 -5.39
C TYR A 275 -16.03 -5.93 -5.84
N LEU A 276 -17.06 -5.19 -6.25
CA LEU A 276 -18.34 -5.75 -6.66
C LEU A 276 -18.19 -6.61 -7.93
N ARG A 277 -17.36 -6.19 -8.89
CA ARG A 277 -17.03 -6.98 -10.08
C ARG A 277 -16.40 -8.33 -9.71
N ARG A 278 -15.39 -8.35 -8.84
CA ARG A 278 -14.76 -9.58 -8.36
C ARG A 278 -15.75 -10.46 -7.61
N LEU A 279 -16.56 -9.85 -6.76
CA LEU A 279 -17.59 -10.55 -6.00
C LEU A 279 -18.59 -11.24 -6.95
N SER A 280 -19.08 -10.53 -7.98
CA SER A 280 -19.97 -11.08 -8.99
C SER A 280 -19.37 -12.31 -9.70
N VAL A 281 -18.09 -12.22 -10.12
CA VAL A 281 -17.38 -13.35 -10.75
C VAL A 281 -17.28 -14.56 -9.80
N ILE A 282 -16.97 -14.33 -8.52
CA ILE A 282 -16.86 -15.39 -7.52
C ILE A 282 -18.22 -16.06 -7.30
N TRP A 283 -19.30 -15.29 -7.15
CA TRP A 283 -20.62 -15.81 -6.85
C TRP A 283 -21.33 -16.44 -8.06
N SER A 284 -20.88 -16.14 -9.27
CA SER A 284 -21.29 -16.83 -10.51
C SER A 284 -20.47 -18.10 -10.80
N SER A 285 -19.41 -18.36 -10.05
CA SER A 285 -18.53 -19.51 -10.29
C SER A 285 -19.12 -20.81 -9.74
N PRO A 286 -18.67 -21.99 -10.20
CA PRO A 286 -19.12 -23.29 -9.71
C PRO A 286 -18.51 -23.70 -8.36
N LEU A 287 -17.92 -22.77 -7.63
CA LEU A 287 -17.36 -23.02 -6.29
C LEU A 287 -18.48 -23.30 -5.28
N SER A 288 -18.18 -24.13 -4.26
CA SER A 288 -19.08 -24.26 -3.12
C SER A 288 -19.21 -22.95 -2.35
N ASP A 289 -20.30 -22.77 -1.62
CA ASP A 289 -20.53 -21.57 -0.79
C ASP A 289 -19.37 -21.25 0.14
N TYR A 290 -18.79 -22.28 0.75
CA TYR A 290 -17.61 -22.13 1.60
C TYR A 290 -16.45 -21.48 0.85
N HIS A 291 -16.13 -22.00 -0.32
CA HIS A 291 -15.03 -21.47 -1.13
C HIS A 291 -15.36 -20.11 -1.74
N ARG A 292 -16.63 -19.82 -2.05
CA ARG A 292 -17.06 -18.48 -2.49
C ARG A 292 -16.84 -17.43 -1.41
N VAL A 293 -17.17 -17.74 -0.14
CA VAL A 293 -16.93 -16.82 0.98
C VAL A 293 -15.43 -16.62 1.21
N ILE A 294 -14.62 -17.67 1.20
CA ILE A 294 -13.15 -17.55 1.31
C ILE A 294 -12.60 -16.69 0.18
N ALA A 295 -13.00 -16.98 -1.08
CA ALA A 295 -12.56 -16.22 -2.23
C ALA A 295 -13.00 -14.75 -2.16
N SER A 296 -14.20 -14.46 -1.68
CA SER A 296 -14.69 -13.10 -1.47
C SER A 296 -13.81 -12.33 -0.48
N ASN A 297 -13.45 -12.96 0.65
CA ASN A 297 -12.59 -12.35 1.67
C ASN A 297 -11.13 -12.20 1.22
N GLN A 298 -10.61 -13.13 0.41
CA GLN A 298 -9.19 -13.17 0.02
C GLN A 298 -8.89 -12.43 -1.29
N PHE A 299 -9.84 -12.38 -2.24
CA PHE A 299 -9.60 -11.82 -3.57
C PHE A 299 -10.47 -10.60 -3.90
N ALA A 300 -11.70 -10.53 -3.40
CA ALA A 300 -12.55 -9.38 -3.66
C ALA A 300 -12.30 -8.25 -2.67
N LEU A 301 -12.40 -8.50 -1.37
CA LEU A 301 -12.25 -7.49 -0.32
C LEU A 301 -10.90 -6.73 -0.36
N PRO A 302 -9.75 -7.32 -0.70
CA PRO A 302 -8.49 -6.61 -0.84
C PRO A 302 -8.50 -5.46 -1.85
N ALA A 303 -9.40 -5.45 -2.83
CA ALA A 303 -9.59 -4.32 -3.73
C ALA A 303 -10.00 -3.04 -2.99
N MET A 304 -10.66 -3.18 -1.84
CA MET A 304 -11.02 -2.07 -0.94
C MET A 304 -9.97 -1.85 0.16
N SER A 305 -9.50 -2.93 0.78
CA SER A 305 -8.69 -2.87 2.02
C SER A 305 -7.37 -2.12 1.83
N TYR A 306 -6.78 -2.17 0.62
CA TYR A 306 -5.54 -1.45 0.31
C TYR A 306 -5.67 0.05 0.58
N PHE A 307 -6.77 0.65 0.16
CA PHE A 307 -7.00 2.08 0.26
C PHE A 307 -7.45 2.53 1.65
N MET A 308 -8.04 1.63 2.45
CA MET A 308 -8.60 1.94 3.77
C MET A 308 -7.56 2.51 4.74
N TRP A 309 -6.27 2.22 4.53
CA TRP A 309 -5.17 2.72 5.36
C TRP A 309 -5.03 4.24 5.31
N THR A 310 -5.17 4.83 4.16
CA THR A 310 -4.87 6.25 3.91
C THR A 310 -6.09 7.09 3.56
N GLN A 311 -7.15 6.48 2.98
CA GLN A 311 -8.33 7.21 2.53
C GLN A 311 -9.35 7.40 3.66
N HIS A 312 -10.05 8.53 3.67
CA HIS A 312 -11.15 8.80 4.59
C HIS A 312 -12.48 8.72 3.83
N TRP A 313 -13.24 7.67 4.09
CA TRP A 313 -14.47 7.37 3.39
C TRP A 313 -15.71 7.51 4.29
N PRO A 314 -16.82 8.09 3.79
CA PRO A 314 -18.07 8.16 4.54
C PRO A 314 -18.63 6.76 4.83
N ILE A 315 -19.00 6.51 6.07
CA ILE A 315 -19.58 5.22 6.50
C ILE A 315 -20.88 4.92 5.73
N THR A 316 -21.66 5.93 5.39
CA THR A 316 -22.88 5.76 4.60
C THR A 316 -22.63 5.18 3.22
N GLU A 317 -21.55 5.57 2.55
CA GLU A 317 -21.14 5.01 1.26
C GLU A 317 -20.62 3.58 1.40
N LEU A 318 -19.87 3.28 2.46
CA LEU A 318 -19.39 1.90 2.74
C LEU A 318 -20.57 0.96 3.04
N ARG A 319 -21.56 1.41 3.78
CA ARG A 319 -22.81 0.68 4.00
C ARG A 319 -23.58 0.44 2.69
N GLN A 320 -23.50 1.37 1.74
CA GLN A 320 -24.11 1.16 0.42
C GLN A 320 -23.37 0.06 -0.34
N VAL A 321 -22.03 0.06 -0.31
CA VAL A 321 -21.22 -1.01 -0.91
C VAL A 321 -21.55 -2.37 -0.29
N ASP A 322 -21.70 -2.45 1.04
CA ASP A 322 -22.12 -3.69 1.70
C ASP A 322 -23.54 -4.13 1.30
N ARG A 323 -24.47 -3.18 1.07
CA ARG A 323 -25.82 -3.51 0.56
C ARG A 323 -25.76 -4.11 -0.86
N ASP A 324 -24.96 -3.52 -1.73
CA ASP A 324 -24.80 -4.00 -3.10
C ASP A 324 -24.07 -5.34 -3.15
N ALA A 325 -23.07 -5.55 -2.28
CA ALA A 325 -22.41 -6.85 -2.10
C ALA A 325 -23.40 -7.93 -1.66
N ARG A 326 -24.29 -7.63 -0.71
CA ARG A 326 -25.34 -8.58 -0.27
C ARG A 326 -26.32 -8.95 -1.36
N LYS A 327 -26.66 -8.04 -2.28
CA LYS A 327 -27.50 -8.37 -3.45
C LYS A 327 -26.82 -9.42 -4.31
N ILE A 328 -25.55 -9.22 -4.67
CA ILE A 328 -24.77 -10.18 -5.46
C ILE A 328 -24.72 -11.57 -4.78
N VAL A 329 -24.48 -11.57 -3.46
CA VAL A 329 -24.43 -12.81 -2.67
C VAL A 329 -25.79 -13.51 -2.67
N THR A 330 -26.88 -12.77 -2.56
CA THR A 330 -28.25 -13.30 -2.56
C THR A 330 -28.60 -13.86 -3.94
N GLU A 331 -28.31 -13.15 -5.02
CA GLU A 331 -28.52 -13.58 -6.40
C GLU A 331 -27.69 -14.83 -6.73
N GLY A 332 -26.48 -14.95 -6.18
CA GLY A 332 -25.64 -16.14 -6.28
C GLY A 332 -26.03 -17.31 -5.36
N GLY A 333 -27.17 -17.24 -4.67
CA GLY A 333 -27.68 -18.29 -3.79
C GLY A 333 -27.00 -18.36 -2.41
N GLY A 334 -26.11 -17.43 -2.10
CA GLY A 334 -25.37 -17.43 -0.82
C GLY A 334 -26.17 -16.94 0.39
N LYS A 335 -27.35 -16.38 0.18
CA LYS A 335 -28.25 -15.92 1.25
C LYS A 335 -29.69 -15.97 0.76
N HIS A 336 -30.58 -16.46 1.59
CA HIS A 336 -32.01 -16.31 1.30
C HIS A 336 -32.42 -14.82 1.33
N PRO A 337 -33.25 -14.31 0.39
CA PRO A 337 -33.66 -12.91 0.37
C PRO A 337 -34.19 -12.39 1.70
N CYS A 338 -35.04 -13.18 2.39
CA CYS A 338 -35.63 -12.83 3.69
C CYS A 338 -34.77 -13.29 4.90
N GLY A 339 -33.62 -13.93 4.67
CA GLY A 339 -32.72 -14.36 5.74
C GLY A 339 -32.03 -13.16 6.43
N THR A 340 -31.68 -13.31 7.72
CA THR A 340 -30.97 -12.27 8.44
C THR A 340 -29.59 -12.00 7.85
N THR A 341 -29.21 -10.73 7.82
CA THR A 341 -27.89 -10.31 7.31
C THR A 341 -26.77 -10.64 8.31
N SER A 342 -27.08 -10.72 9.59
CA SER A 342 -26.10 -10.99 10.64
C SER A 342 -25.41 -12.34 10.48
N LEU A 343 -26.17 -13.36 10.04
CA LEU A 343 -25.61 -14.69 9.76
C LEU A 343 -24.59 -14.73 8.62
N LEU A 344 -24.71 -13.84 7.66
CA LEU A 344 -23.75 -13.75 6.57
C LEU A 344 -22.36 -13.37 7.09
N TYR A 345 -22.31 -12.54 8.15
CA TYR A 345 -21.07 -11.98 8.69
C TYR A 345 -20.57 -12.74 9.94
N LEU A 346 -21.42 -13.47 10.64
CA LEU A 346 -21.03 -14.28 11.78
C LEU A 346 -20.01 -15.35 11.33
N PRO A 347 -18.94 -15.60 12.10
CA PRO A 347 -17.97 -16.65 11.82
C PRO A 347 -18.61 -18.04 11.67
N ARG A 348 -17.94 -18.90 10.93
CA ARG A 348 -18.46 -20.22 10.60
C ARG A 348 -18.49 -21.17 11.79
N ASP A 349 -17.45 -21.10 12.63
CA ASP A 349 -17.36 -21.83 13.91
C ASP A 349 -18.44 -21.42 14.91
N LYS A 350 -19.13 -20.31 14.65
CA LYS A 350 -20.27 -19.80 15.41
C LYS A 350 -21.61 -19.91 14.68
N GLY A 351 -21.67 -20.72 13.63
CA GLY A 351 -22.89 -21.00 12.89
C GLY A 351 -23.23 -19.99 11.77
N GLY A 352 -22.34 -19.06 11.46
CA GLY A 352 -22.49 -18.10 10.37
C GLY A 352 -21.80 -18.52 9.09
N ARG A 353 -21.73 -17.62 8.10
CA ARG A 353 -21.02 -17.85 6.83
C ARG A 353 -19.61 -17.27 6.79
N GLY A 354 -19.29 -16.29 7.62
CA GLY A 354 -17.94 -15.72 7.76
C GLY A 354 -17.54 -14.74 6.66
N LEU A 355 -18.51 -14.16 5.93
CA LEU A 355 -18.22 -13.06 5.00
C LEU A 355 -17.78 -11.82 5.80
N ARG A 356 -16.81 -11.05 5.28
CA ARG A 356 -16.38 -9.82 5.93
C ARG A 356 -17.10 -8.61 5.34
N SER A 357 -17.62 -7.73 6.20
CA SER A 357 -18.24 -6.47 5.83
C SER A 357 -17.19 -5.42 5.48
N VAL A 358 -17.42 -4.62 4.45
CA VAL A 358 -16.55 -3.52 4.03
C VAL A 358 -16.50 -2.43 5.11
N GLU A 359 -17.65 -2.09 5.72
CA GLU A 359 -17.70 -1.11 6.83
C GLU A 359 -16.85 -1.58 8.02
N THR A 360 -17.02 -2.81 8.42
CA THR A 360 -16.27 -3.39 9.56
C THR A 360 -14.77 -3.43 9.28
N GLU A 361 -14.37 -3.89 8.09
CA GLU A 361 -12.98 -3.93 7.67
C GLU A 361 -12.35 -2.54 7.65
N TYR A 362 -13.10 -1.53 7.19
CA TYR A 362 -12.64 -0.15 7.20
C TYR A 362 -12.38 0.36 8.62
N LYS A 363 -13.34 0.21 9.54
CA LYS A 363 -13.20 0.64 10.92
C LYS A 363 -12.01 -0.02 11.62
N GLU A 364 -11.90 -1.34 11.52
CA GLU A 364 -10.77 -2.08 12.09
C GLU A 364 -9.43 -1.67 11.47
N THR A 365 -9.42 -1.38 10.16
CA THR A 365 -8.21 -0.93 9.47
C THR A 365 -7.79 0.46 9.92
N LYS A 366 -8.74 1.39 10.19
CA LYS A 366 -8.42 2.72 10.74
C LYS A 366 -7.78 2.62 12.13
N VAL A 367 -8.32 1.79 13.01
CA VAL A 367 -7.73 1.55 14.33
C VAL A 367 -6.31 0.99 14.21
N LYS A 368 -6.12 -0.04 13.38
CA LYS A 368 -4.79 -0.63 13.11
C LYS A 368 -3.82 0.37 12.49
N ALA A 369 -4.29 1.23 11.57
CA ALA A 369 -3.47 2.23 10.90
C ALA A 369 -2.95 3.29 11.88
N ALA A 370 -3.79 3.79 12.79
CA ALA A 370 -3.38 4.73 13.82
C ALA A 370 -2.33 4.13 14.76
N VAL A 371 -2.56 2.92 15.26
CA VAL A 371 -1.58 2.22 16.11
C VAL A 371 -0.27 2.01 15.36
N LYS A 372 -0.32 1.55 14.11
CA LYS A 372 0.88 1.33 13.29
C LYS A 372 1.65 2.63 12.99
N LEU A 373 0.97 3.75 12.78
CA LEU A 373 1.60 5.06 12.64
C LEU A 373 2.42 5.43 13.89
N TYR A 374 1.89 5.16 15.09
CA TYR A 374 2.58 5.46 16.33
C TYR A 374 3.66 4.42 16.72
N GLN A 375 3.59 3.19 16.22
CA GLN A 375 4.67 2.20 16.32
C GLN A 375 5.82 2.46 15.35
N ASN A 376 5.57 3.19 14.27
CA ASN A 376 6.54 3.41 13.21
C ASN A 376 7.69 4.32 13.70
N ARG A 377 8.93 3.84 13.55
CA ARG A 377 10.15 4.54 13.99
C ARG A 377 10.79 5.41 12.89
N ASP A 378 10.24 5.39 11.66
CA ASP A 378 10.73 6.25 10.57
C ASP A 378 10.61 7.73 10.99
N PRO A 379 11.69 8.53 10.90
CA PRO A 379 11.67 9.95 11.25
C PRO A 379 10.60 10.76 10.53
N ALA A 380 10.29 10.42 9.28
CA ALA A 380 9.22 11.08 8.52
C ALA A 380 7.84 10.82 9.11
N MET A 381 7.61 9.67 9.74
CA MET A 381 6.35 9.36 10.40
C MET A 381 6.14 10.20 11.67
N LYS A 382 7.21 10.72 12.29
CA LYS A 382 7.07 11.71 13.36
C LYS A 382 6.35 12.97 12.84
N MET A 383 6.73 13.45 11.65
CA MET A 383 6.08 14.63 11.05
C MET A 383 4.59 14.35 10.74
N VAL A 384 4.27 13.15 10.28
CA VAL A 384 2.88 12.74 10.02
C VAL A 384 2.08 12.71 11.33
N ARG A 385 2.63 12.17 12.43
CA ARG A 385 1.99 12.19 13.76
C ARG A 385 1.70 13.62 14.22
N GLU A 386 2.72 14.49 14.17
CA GLU A 386 2.58 15.92 14.55
C GLU A 386 1.52 16.63 13.70
N PHE A 387 1.44 16.31 12.40
CA PHE A 387 0.44 16.87 11.50
C PHE A 387 -0.98 16.40 11.83
N GLU A 388 -1.16 15.11 12.15
CA GLU A 388 -2.45 14.54 12.55
C GLU A 388 -2.92 15.11 13.90
N GLU A 389 -2.03 15.25 14.89
CA GLU A 389 -2.31 15.87 16.19
C GLU A 389 -2.73 17.35 16.06
N GLN A 390 -2.05 18.10 15.18
CA GLN A 390 -2.46 19.48 14.87
C GLN A 390 -3.80 19.54 14.14
N ALA A 391 -4.08 18.58 13.27
CA ALA A 391 -5.38 18.50 12.58
C ALA A 391 -6.49 18.25 13.61
N GLU A 392 -6.27 17.34 14.53
CA GLU A 392 -7.22 17.04 15.60
C GLU A 392 -7.47 18.22 16.52
N SER A 393 -6.42 18.89 16.99
CA SER A 393 -6.54 20.07 17.87
C SER A 393 -7.30 21.24 17.22
N LYS A 394 -7.29 21.32 15.89
CA LYS A 394 -8.03 22.35 15.11
C LYS A 394 -9.41 21.90 14.64
N GLY A 395 -9.87 20.72 15.04
CA GLY A 395 -11.15 20.17 14.65
C GLY A 395 -11.23 19.68 13.20
N TYR A 396 -10.08 19.57 12.50
CA TYR A 396 -10.05 18.97 11.17
C TYR A 396 -10.18 17.43 11.26
N GLN A 397 -10.53 16.85 10.13
CA GLN A 397 -10.50 15.40 9.97
C GLN A 397 -9.07 14.89 10.17
N SER A 398 -8.93 13.91 11.05
CA SER A 398 -7.66 13.28 11.41
C SER A 398 -7.84 11.77 11.49
N MET A 399 -6.80 11.03 11.14
CA MET A 399 -6.79 9.58 11.22
C MET A 399 -6.87 9.09 12.67
N THR A 400 -6.23 9.80 13.60
CA THR A 400 -6.23 9.48 15.03
C THR A 400 -7.61 9.64 15.65
N LYS A 401 -8.27 10.77 15.37
CA LYS A 401 -9.66 11.02 15.81
C LYS A 401 -10.64 9.99 15.26
N GLU A 402 -10.54 9.67 13.98
CA GLU A 402 -11.39 8.67 13.34
C GLU A 402 -11.17 7.28 13.94
N ALA A 403 -9.91 6.90 14.16
CA ALA A 403 -9.56 5.63 14.79
C ALA A 403 -10.05 5.55 16.24
N GLY A 404 -9.93 6.63 17.02
CA GLY A 404 -10.45 6.70 18.39
C GLY A 404 -11.95 6.42 18.43
N LYS A 405 -12.72 7.13 17.60
CA LYS A 405 -14.17 6.91 17.48
C LYS A 405 -14.52 5.45 17.15
N TYR A 406 -13.78 4.81 16.24
CA TYR A 406 -14.07 3.41 15.88
C TYR A 406 -13.59 2.42 16.94
N ALA A 407 -12.52 2.73 17.67
CA ALA A 407 -12.09 1.92 18.81
C ALA A 407 -13.15 1.93 19.92
N GLU A 408 -13.72 3.09 20.24
CA GLU A 408 -14.81 3.23 21.21
C GLU A 408 -16.04 2.40 20.85
N GLU A 409 -16.37 2.26 19.56
CA GLU A 409 -17.42 1.35 19.12
C GLU A 409 -17.17 -0.13 19.51
N TYR A 410 -15.92 -0.52 19.75
CA TYR A 410 -15.52 -1.85 20.21
C TYR A 410 -15.24 -1.91 21.72
N GLY A 411 -15.56 -0.86 22.49
CA GLY A 411 -15.24 -0.76 23.91
C GLY A 411 -13.73 -0.64 24.18
N LEU A 412 -12.99 -0.03 23.24
CA LEU A 412 -11.54 0.19 23.34
C LEU A 412 -11.22 1.68 23.37
N GLN A 413 -10.35 2.08 24.29
CA GLN A 413 -9.74 3.41 24.30
C GLN A 413 -8.34 3.34 23.71
N LEU A 414 -8.04 4.18 22.71
CA LEU A 414 -6.72 4.29 22.13
C LEU A 414 -5.85 5.23 22.97
N GLN A 415 -4.70 4.72 23.42
CA GLN A 415 -3.63 5.51 24.02
C GLN A 415 -2.44 5.53 23.06
N LEU A 416 -2.46 6.52 22.16
CA LEU A 416 -1.46 6.67 21.10
C LEU A 416 -0.24 7.41 21.65
N LYS A 417 0.77 6.65 22.06
CA LYS A 417 2.07 7.18 22.51
C LYS A 417 3.20 6.47 21.76
N HIS A 418 4.00 7.25 21.05
CA HIS A 418 5.17 6.69 20.36
C HIS A 418 6.27 6.33 21.39
N PRO A 419 6.96 5.18 21.29
CA PRO A 419 6.83 4.14 20.25
C PRO A 419 5.85 3.01 20.60
N ASP A 420 5.21 3.04 21.74
CA ASP A 420 4.46 1.92 22.31
C ASP A 420 2.97 2.28 22.50
N PRO A 421 2.20 2.42 21.38
CA PRO A 421 0.76 2.65 21.47
C PRO A 421 0.05 1.41 22.00
N VAL A 422 -0.95 1.64 22.87
CA VAL A 422 -1.77 0.58 23.46
C VAL A 422 -3.25 0.90 23.31
N CYS A 423 -4.07 -0.13 23.37
CA CYS A 423 -5.51 0.00 23.56
C CYS A 423 -5.87 -0.45 24.98
N VAL A 424 -6.83 0.20 25.59
CA VAL A 424 -7.32 -0.17 26.92
C VAL A 424 -8.79 -0.56 26.79
N THR A 425 -9.17 -1.72 27.34
CA THR A 425 -10.58 -2.15 27.39
C THR A 425 -11.34 -1.37 28.44
N GLU A 426 -12.68 -1.44 28.44
CA GLU A 426 -13.53 -0.85 29.46
C GLU A 426 -13.22 -1.41 30.87
N GLU A 427 -12.75 -2.66 30.95
CA GLU A 427 -12.33 -3.30 32.19
C GLU A 427 -10.92 -2.92 32.64
N GLY A 428 -10.22 -2.07 31.88
CA GLY A 428 -8.85 -1.62 32.17
C GLY A 428 -7.75 -2.57 31.71
N GLU A 429 -8.05 -3.61 30.92
CA GLU A 429 -7.04 -4.51 30.33
C GLU A 429 -6.25 -3.78 29.25
N VAL A 430 -4.93 -3.81 29.34
CA VAL A 430 -4.04 -3.22 28.31
C VAL A 430 -3.81 -4.21 27.19
N VAL A 431 -4.15 -3.81 25.96
CA VAL A 431 -3.96 -4.58 24.72
C VAL A 431 -2.80 -3.98 23.93
N PRO A 432 -1.65 -4.63 23.87
CA PRO A 432 -0.52 -4.18 23.04
C PRO A 432 -0.87 -4.16 21.56
N GLY A 433 -0.18 -3.31 20.78
CA GLY A 433 -0.45 -3.12 19.36
C GLY A 433 -0.30 -4.38 18.51
N ASP A 434 0.61 -5.29 18.85
CA ASP A 434 0.79 -6.58 18.18
C ASP A 434 -0.40 -7.52 18.36
N LYS A 435 -1.09 -7.47 19.51
CA LYS A 435 -2.28 -8.26 19.83
C LYS A 435 -3.59 -7.62 19.37
N LEU A 436 -3.57 -6.37 18.95
CA LEU A 436 -4.75 -5.59 18.60
C LEU A 436 -5.61 -6.27 17.51
N LYS A 437 -4.99 -6.81 16.46
CA LYS A 437 -5.72 -7.50 15.38
C LYS A 437 -6.55 -8.68 15.90
N THR A 438 -5.98 -9.46 16.81
CA THR A 438 -6.66 -10.62 17.41
C THR A 438 -7.77 -10.15 18.35
N ARG A 439 -7.55 -9.10 19.14
CA ARG A 439 -8.55 -8.54 20.05
C ARG A 439 -9.74 -7.95 19.29
N LEU A 440 -9.52 -7.12 18.27
CA LEU A 440 -10.58 -6.57 17.42
C LEU A 440 -11.43 -7.69 16.79
N ARG A 441 -10.78 -8.76 16.30
CA ARG A 441 -11.49 -9.91 15.77
C ARG A 441 -12.42 -10.53 16.81
N LYS A 442 -11.92 -10.81 18.01
CA LYS A 442 -12.73 -11.41 19.11
C LYS A 442 -13.90 -10.51 19.50
N LEU A 443 -13.66 -9.20 19.65
CA LEU A 443 -14.71 -8.23 20.00
C LEU A 443 -15.79 -8.13 18.90
N ARG A 444 -15.39 -8.13 17.64
CA ARG A 444 -16.32 -8.19 16.50
C ARG A 444 -17.17 -9.46 16.56
N GLU A 445 -16.54 -10.61 16.73
CA GLU A 445 -17.20 -11.91 16.77
C GLU A 445 -18.22 -11.97 17.92
N SER A 446 -17.83 -11.55 19.12
CA SER A 446 -18.73 -11.48 20.27
C SER A 446 -19.92 -10.53 20.03
N ARG A 447 -19.65 -9.34 19.46
CA ARG A 447 -20.73 -8.40 19.14
C ARG A 447 -21.70 -8.95 18.10
N MET A 448 -21.20 -9.67 17.09
CA MET A 448 -22.06 -10.30 16.09
C MET A 448 -22.87 -11.45 16.67
N GLU A 449 -22.31 -12.22 17.60
CA GLU A 449 -23.08 -13.24 18.35
C GLU A 449 -24.25 -12.59 19.08
N GLY A 450 -24.02 -11.56 19.87
CA GLY A 450 -25.08 -10.84 20.58
C GLY A 450 -26.20 -10.37 19.65
N VAL A 451 -25.84 -9.76 18.49
CA VAL A 451 -26.83 -9.33 17.48
C VAL A 451 -27.64 -10.49 16.92
N VAL A 452 -27.03 -11.68 16.75
CA VAL A 452 -27.74 -12.87 16.27
C VAL A 452 -28.62 -13.47 17.36
N GLU A 453 -28.17 -13.51 18.62
CA GLU A 453 -28.93 -14.01 19.76
C GLU A 453 -30.19 -13.21 20.05
N GLU A 454 -30.16 -11.90 19.85
CA GLU A 454 -31.33 -11.01 19.95
C GLU A 454 -32.40 -11.31 18.89
N GLN A 455 -32.09 -12.05 17.83
CA GLN A 455 -33.03 -12.35 16.77
C GLN A 455 -34.01 -13.43 17.18
N LYS A 456 -35.29 -13.04 17.20
CA LYS A 456 -36.41 -13.79 17.80
C LYS A 456 -36.61 -15.24 17.35
N TRP A 457 -36.24 -15.55 16.08
CA TRP A 457 -36.45 -16.89 15.49
C TRP A 457 -35.14 -17.54 15.03
N GLN A 458 -34.35 -16.86 14.21
CA GLN A 458 -33.13 -17.41 13.63
C GLN A 458 -31.98 -17.48 14.65
N GLY A 459 -31.94 -16.55 15.61
CA GLY A 459 -30.89 -16.51 16.63
C GLY A 459 -30.90 -17.74 17.50
N LYS A 460 -32.06 -18.10 18.06
CA LYS A 460 -32.19 -19.28 18.96
C LYS A 460 -31.79 -20.59 18.31
N LEU A 461 -32.06 -20.75 16.98
CA LEU A 461 -31.74 -21.98 16.27
C LEU A 461 -30.25 -22.09 15.92
N ILE A 462 -29.56 -20.96 15.74
CA ILE A 462 -28.18 -20.93 15.23
C ILE A 462 -27.17 -20.83 16.37
N THR A 463 -27.56 -20.23 17.48
CA THR A 463 -26.71 -20.10 18.67
C THR A 463 -27.00 -21.15 19.75
N ALA A 464 -27.83 -22.16 19.42
CA ALA A 464 -28.08 -23.25 20.36
C ALA A 464 -26.77 -23.92 20.79
N ARG A 465 -26.53 -23.94 22.09
CA ARG A 465 -25.33 -24.55 22.72
C ARG A 465 -25.70 -25.86 23.39
N LYS A 466 -24.77 -26.79 23.38
CA LYS A 466 -24.79 -27.97 24.26
C LYS A 466 -24.42 -27.56 25.69
N GLU A 467 -24.59 -28.43 26.63
CA GLU A 467 -24.25 -28.23 28.06
C GLU A 467 -22.74 -27.93 28.26
N ASP A 468 -21.89 -28.42 27.34
CA ASP A 468 -20.45 -28.17 27.33
C ASP A 468 -20.05 -26.80 26.72
N GLY A 469 -21.02 -26.00 26.21
CA GLY A 469 -20.81 -24.71 25.59
C GLY A 469 -20.56 -24.76 24.08
N ASP A 470 -20.40 -25.95 23.49
CA ASP A 470 -20.22 -26.11 22.05
C ASP A 470 -21.51 -25.88 21.25
N LEU A 471 -21.39 -25.50 19.99
CA LEU A 471 -22.53 -25.36 19.08
C LEU A 471 -23.28 -26.70 18.96
N ASN A 472 -24.58 -26.67 19.17
CA ASN A 472 -25.41 -27.82 18.90
C ASN A 472 -25.64 -27.93 17.37
N THR A 473 -24.75 -28.66 16.71
CA THR A 473 -24.74 -28.82 15.26
C THR A 473 -26.01 -29.46 14.71
N GLU A 474 -26.70 -30.31 15.48
CA GLU A 474 -27.97 -30.91 15.10
C GLU A 474 -29.10 -29.88 15.01
N GLN A 475 -29.06 -28.84 15.83
CA GLN A 475 -30.05 -27.76 15.81
C GLN A 475 -29.63 -26.57 14.93
N CYS A 476 -28.33 -26.37 14.71
CA CYS A 476 -27.80 -25.17 14.06
C CYS A 476 -27.68 -25.28 12.51
N PHE A 477 -27.62 -26.47 11.93
CA PHE A 477 -27.09 -26.62 10.55
C PHE A 477 -28.10 -26.72 9.42
N TRP A 478 -29.36 -26.67 9.67
CA TRP A 478 -30.38 -26.77 8.60
C TRP A 478 -30.37 -25.58 7.62
N TRP A 479 -29.65 -24.51 7.89
CA TRP A 479 -29.71 -23.22 7.20
C TRP A 479 -28.38 -22.79 6.54
N LEU A 480 -27.33 -23.52 6.76
CA LEU A 480 -25.98 -23.26 6.26
C LEU A 480 -25.59 -24.18 5.10
#